data_21f45860e2137aed27ebd9e0ce059de0
#
_entry.id   21f45860e2137aed27ebd9e0ce059de0
#
_cell.length_a   1.000
_cell.length_b   1.000
_cell.length_c   1.000
_cell.angle_alpha   90.00
_cell.angle_beta   90.00
_cell.angle_gamma   90.00
#
_symmetry.space_group_name_H-M   'P 1'
#
loop_
_entity.id
_entity.type
_entity.pdbx_description
1 polymer ?
#
loop_
_entity_poly.entity_id
_entity_poly.type
_entity_poly.pdbx_seq_one_letter_code
_entity_poly.pdbx_strand_id
1 'polypeptide(L)'
;MGTPSVRLIGVIPNGWWCLFTARLPPGRAGEIRWCLLAVIAHDQYMSGSEAVDAVDAVDRVAREVGGMEVVDRLAALSGSDFTTVMLEIVRRRAARETPATVLRRYERDRFVRPGGTPWRSGRRAEDALLGCLSPETEVVALAPLVPLGTHSALATVSQHKVVTAIRACEVAADPTNALALEAAVRRARARSGVVRLAAVQRVVRAQRFPAGWAAHFGLFATVTAGRDQGSLRFEQAALGEQLGFAVAALHAAGVRRVQVALTPLSDAGQRIAAATAEALAAGAEPADIVIDDDRVGGRGYYRHLCFKVNALVDGPVNGTVDGTAEEIGDGGFTDWTAQLLADGKERLLITGYGTDRLASLTAG
;
A
#
# COMPACT_ATOMS: atom_id res chain seq x y z
N MET A 1 38.80 29.03 2.62
CA MET A 1 38.22 28.95 1.26
C MET A 1 36.99 28.04 1.36
N GLY A 2 35.79 28.64 1.25
CA GLY A 2 34.54 27.90 1.45
C GLY A 2 34.23 27.01 0.26
N THR A 3 33.75 25.80 0.53
CA THR A 3 33.24 24.88 -0.49
C THR A 3 32.05 25.51 -1.23
N PRO A 4 32.05 25.52 -2.55
CA PRO A 4 30.93 26.08 -3.31
C PRO A 4 29.66 25.24 -3.12
N SER A 5 28.57 25.90 -2.75
CA SER A 5 27.23 25.29 -2.77
C SER A 5 26.57 25.62 -4.11
N VAL A 6 26.08 24.62 -4.81
CA VAL A 6 25.31 24.79 -6.05
C VAL A 6 23.82 24.67 -5.71
N ARG A 7 23.06 25.69 -6.07
CA ARG A 7 21.60 25.66 -6.03
C ARG A 7 21.09 25.24 -7.41
N LEU A 8 20.33 24.16 -7.44
CA LEU A 8 19.73 23.66 -8.67
C LEU A 8 18.21 23.73 -8.53
N ILE A 9 17.59 24.27 -9.56
CA ILE A 9 16.13 24.35 -9.69
C ILE A 9 15.76 23.32 -10.75
N GLY A 10 15.04 22.25 -10.35
CA GLY A 10 14.51 21.26 -11.28
C GLY A 10 13.00 21.35 -11.36
N VAL A 11 12.45 21.26 -12.58
CA VAL A 11 11.02 21.13 -12.83
C VAL A 11 10.73 19.63 -12.95
N ILE A 12 9.88 19.10 -12.06
CA ILE A 12 9.37 17.73 -12.18
C ILE A 12 8.12 17.73 -13.06
N PRO A 13 7.83 16.64 -13.81
CA PRO A 13 6.61 16.55 -14.59
C PRO A 13 5.40 16.57 -13.65
N ASN A 14 4.85 17.67 -13.35
CA ASN A 14 3.60 18.02 -12.64
C ASN A 14 3.66 19.44 -12.09
N GLY A 15 4.62 20.29 -12.54
CA GLY A 15 4.61 21.73 -12.28
C GLY A 15 5.13 22.19 -10.90
N TRP A 16 5.74 21.33 -10.11
CA TRP A 16 6.31 21.71 -8.82
C TRP A 16 7.81 22.06 -8.92
N TRP A 17 8.21 23.09 -8.21
CA TRP A 17 9.59 23.56 -8.13
C TRP A 17 10.23 23.01 -6.85
N CYS A 18 11.31 22.26 -6.98
CA CYS A 18 12.10 21.83 -5.82
C CYS A 18 13.46 22.55 -5.82
N LEU A 19 13.80 23.15 -4.69
CA LEU A 19 15.08 23.79 -4.46
C LEU A 19 16.01 22.80 -3.75
N PHE A 20 17.06 22.35 -4.44
CA PHE A 20 18.07 21.46 -3.84
C PHE A 20 19.35 22.26 -3.58
N THR A 21 19.86 22.11 -2.35
CA THR A 21 21.19 22.63 -2.03
C THR A 21 22.12 21.43 -1.80
N ALA A 22 23.05 21.17 -2.72
CA ALA A 22 24.03 20.12 -2.58
C ALA A 22 25.43 20.72 -2.31
N ARG A 23 26.14 20.18 -1.32
CA ARG A 23 27.57 20.43 -1.14
C ARG A 23 28.33 19.36 -1.91
N LEU A 24 29.12 19.78 -2.88
CA LEU A 24 29.93 18.88 -3.69
C LEU A 24 31.33 18.72 -3.05
N PRO A 25 31.85 17.50 -2.89
CA PRO A 25 33.24 17.29 -2.56
C PRO A 25 34.12 17.66 -3.76
N PRO A 26 35.31 18.20 -3.55
CA PRO A 26 36.21 18.60 -4.64
C PRO A 26 36.72 17.36 -5.39
N GLY A 27 36.49 17.34 -6.71
CA GLY A 27 37.27 16.50 -7.63
C GLY A 27 36.58 15.37 -8.38
N ARG A 28 35.24 15.15 -8.33
CA ARG A 28 34.56 14.20 -9.23
C ARG A 28 33.19 14.69 -9.64
N ALA A 29 33.08 15.12 -10.89
CA ALA A 29 31.80 15.27 -11.58
C ALA A 29 31.36 13.87 -12.08
N GLY A 30 30.29 13.32 -11.53
CA GLY A 30 29.79 12.01 -11.93
C GLY A 30 28.29 12.07 -12.20
N GLU A 31 27.90 11.85 -13.44
CA GLU A 31 26.51 11.80 -13.93
C GLU A 31 25.66 10.68 -13.27
N ILE A 32 26.29 9.71 -12.61
CA ILE A 32 25.66 8.52 -12.02
C ILE A 32 24.85 8.82 -10.74
N ARG A 33 25.18 9.89 -10.04
CA ARG A 33 24.50 10.26 -8.77
C ARG A 33 23.06 10.78 -8.96
N TRP A 34 22.74 11.24 -10.14
CA TRP A 34 21.43 11.85 -10.43
C TRP A 34 20.27 10.86 -10.53
N CYS A 35 20.51 9.68 -11.06
CA CYS A 35 19.48 8.66 -11.17
C CYS A 35 19.06 8.10 -9.79
N LEU A 36 20.02 7.91 -8.88
CA LEU A 36 19.70 7.38 -7.53
C LEU A 36 18.96 8.42 -6.67
N LEU A 37 19.37 9.69 -6.72
CA LEU A 37 18.69 10.77 -5.97
C LEU A 37 17.28 11.04 -6.50
N ALA A 38 17.05 10.94 -7.80
CA ALA A 38 15.70 11.11 -8.39
C ALA A 38 14.76 9.98 -7.99
N VAL A 39 15.23 8.73 -7.90
CA VAL A 39 14.43 7.58 -7.47
C VAL A 39 14.10 7.66 -5.97
N ILE A 40 15.02 8.16 -5.14
CA ILE A 40 14.80 8.27 -3.69
C ILE A 40 13.90 9.48 -3.35
N ALA A 41 14.00 10.59 -4.12
CA ALA A 41 13.16 11.78 -3.91
C ALA A 41 11.69 11.60 -4.36
N HIS A 42 11.36 10.53 -5.08
CA HIS A 42 9.99 10.23 -5.51
C HIS A 42 9.16 9.52 -4.41
N ASP A 43 9.78 9.17 -3.30
CA ASP A 43 9.09 8.54 -2.17
C ASP A 43 8.44 9.61 -1.28
N GLN A 44 7.16 9.85 -1.47
CA GLN A 44 6.34 10.85 -0.77
C GLN A 44 6.32 10.74 0.77
N TYR A 45 7.04 9.78 1.34
CA TYR A 45 7.04 9.47 2.78
C TYR A 45 8.42 9.44 3.44
N MET A 46 9.50 9.70 2.69
CA MET A 46 10.82 9.89 3.29
C MET A 46 11.16 11.38 3.38
N SER A 47 11.59 11.85 4.54
CA SER A 47 12.18 13.17 4.66
C SER A 47 13.48 13.21 3.83
N GLY A 48 13.84 14.34 3.28
CA GLY A 48 15.08 14.48 2.51
C GLY A 48 16.34 14.03 3.30
N SER A 49 16.33 14.12 4.64
CA SER A 49 17.39 13.63 5.51
C SER A 49 17.45 12.09 5.55
N GLU A 50 16.31 11.40 5.64
CA GLU A 50 16.29 9.91 5.65
C GLU A 50 16.78 9.31 4.32
N ALA A 51 16.50 9.98 3.21
CA ALA A 51 16.99 9.56 1.89
C ALA A 51 18.53 9.72 1.79
N VAL A 52 19.08 10.81 2.30
CA VAL A 52 20.52 11.05 2.32
C VAL A 52 21.22 10.06 3.24
N ASP A 53 20.69 9.81 4.44
CA ASP A 53 21.23 8.84 5.39
C ASP A 53 21.22 7.41 4.81
N ALA A 54 20.21 7.04 4.03
CA ALA A 54 20.13 5.73 3.38
C ALA A 54 21.20 5.56 2.29
N VAL A 55 21.45 6.58 1.46
CA VAL A 55 22.52 6.54 0.44
C VAL A 55 23.90 6.41 1.09
N ASP A 56 24.15 7.21 2.13
CA ASP A 56 25.43 7.16 2.86
C ASP A 56 25.66 5.80 3.53
N ALA A 57 24.59 5.14 4.01
CA ALA A 57 24.66 3.80 4.59
C ALA A 57 25.00 2.74 3.53
N VAL A 58 24.40 2.81 2.33
CA VAL A 58 24.71 1.89 1.22
C VAL A 58 26.17 2.04 0.78
N ASP A 59 26.63 3.27 0.55
CA ASP A 59 28.02 3.57 0.15
C ASP A 59 29.02 3.07 1.20
N ARG A 60 28.71 3.22 2.47
CA ARG A 60 29.56 2.75 3.57
C ARG A 60 29.68 1.22 3.57
N VAL A 61 28.55 0.51 3.51
CA VAL A 61 28.52 -0.94 3.54
C VAL A 61 29.12 -1.53 2.25
N ALA A 62 28.84 -0.92 1.09
CA ALA A 62 29.40 -1.35 -0.17
C ALA A 62 30.95 -1.35 -0.15
N ARG A 63 31.57 -0.33 0.45
CA ARG A 63 33.03 -0.29 0.62
C ARG A 63 33.59 -1.47 1.42
N GLU A 64 32.85 -1.94 2.43
CA GLU A 64 33.28 -3.09 3.26
C GLU A 64 33.27 -4.41 2.47
N VAL A 65 32.47 -4.52 1.41
CA VAL A 65 32.32 -5.75 0.60
C VAL A 65 33.01 -5.67 -0.77
N GLY A 66 33.81 -4.63 -1.03
CA GLY A 66 34.55 -4.48 -2.26
C GLY A 66 34.04 -3.40 -3.22
N GLY A 67 33.14 -2.54 -2.79
CA GLY A 67 32.63 -1.38 -3.53
C GLY A 67 31.29 -1.61 -4.22
N MET A 68 30.74 -0.53 -4.78
CA MET A 68 29.44 -0.55 -5.48
C MET A 68 29.43 -1.51 -6.68
N GLU A 69 30.55 -1.72 -7.33
CA GLU A 69 30.68 -2.67 -8.44
C GLU A 69 30.25 -4.10 -8.05
N VAL A 70 30.48 -4.52 -6.80
CA VAL A 70 30.00 -5.82 -6.30
C VAL A 70 28.49 -5.82 -6.19
N VAL A 71 27.89 -4.74 -5.70
CA VAL A 71 26.43 -4.59 -5.60
C VAL A 71 25.81 -4.63 -6.99
N ASP A 72 26.35 -3.88 -7.95
CA ASP A 72 25.86 -3.83 -9.33
C ASP A 72 25.94 -5.20 -10.01
N ARG A 73 27.06 -5.92 -9.83
CA ARG A 73 27.21 -7.28 -10.37
C ARG A 73 26.21 -8.27 -9.77
N LEU A 74 25.95 -8.18 -8.46
CA LEU A 74 24.94 -9.03 -7.81
C LEU A 74 23.53 -8.69 -8.30
N ALA A 75 23.21 -7.42 -8.48
CA ALA A 75 21.92 -6.97 -8.99
C ALA A 75 21.68 -7.37 -10.46
N ALA A 76 22.74 -7.49 -11.26
CA ALA A 76 22.67 -7.90 -12.66
C ALA A 76 22.59 -9.42 -12.87
N LEU A 77 22.74 -10.24 -11.83
CA LEU A 77 22.60 -11.69 -11.93
C LEU A 77 21.19 -12.09 -12.40
N SER A 78 21.09 -13.25 -13.05
CA SER A 78 19.80 -13.88 -13.29
C SER A 78 19.08 -14.15 -11.96
N GLY A 79 17.75 -14.21 -11.96
CA GLY A 79 16.99 -14.50 -10.73
C GLY A 79 17.40 -15.80 -10.03
N SER A 80 17.78 -16.84 -10.80
CA SER A 80 18.27 -18.12 -10.28
C SER A 80 19.66 -17.99 -9.63
N ASP A 81 20.59 -17.29 -10.30
CA ASP A 81 21.95 -17.11 -9.82
C ASP A 81 22.00 -16.21 -8.59
N PHE A 82 21.23 -15.12 -8.62
CA PHE A 82 21.02 -14.26 -7.45
C PHE A 82 20.48 -15.06 -6.26
N THR A 83 19.45 -15.86 -6.47
CA THR A 83 18.89 -16.74 -5.44
C THR A 83 19.93 -17.70 -4.87
N THR A 84 20.76 -18.30 -5.74
CA THR A 84 21.80 -19.25 -5.34
C THR A 84 22.83 -18.59 -4.42
N VAL A 85 23.33 -17.41 -4.80
CA VAL A 85 24.32 -16.67 -3.99
C VAL A 85 23.70 -16.23 -2.66
N MET A 86 22.48 -15.68 -2.69
CA MET A 86 21.82 -15.21 -1.48
C MET A 86 21.47 -16.35 -0.51
N LEU A 87 21.06 -17.51 -1.00
CA LEU A 87 20.85 -18.69 -0.16
C LEU A 87 22.13 -19.15 0.54
N GLU A 88 23.27 -19.14 -0.15
CA GLU A 88 24.53 -19.49 0.48
C GLU A 88 24.95 -18.47 1.55
N ILE A 89 24.77 -17.17 1.28
CA ILE A 89 25.04 -16.12 2.27
C ILE A 89 24.16 -16.34 3.53
N VAL A 90 22.86 -16.55 3.34
CA VAL A 90 21.93 -16.76 4.45
C VAL A 90 22.23 -18.05 5.20
N ARG A 91 22.57 -19.16 4.50
CA ARG A 91 23.00 -20.41 5.12
C ARG A 91 24.20 -20.20 6.05
N ARG A 92 25.24 -19.46 5.60
CA ARG A 92 26.40 -19.13 6.43
C ARG A 92 26.05 -18.26 7.63
N ARG A 93 25.10 -17.32 7.48
CA ARG A 93 24.64 -16.47 8.59
C ARG A 93 23.85 -17.30 9.59
N ALA A 94 22.91 -18.14 9.13
CA ALA A 94 22.06 -18.97 9.98
C ALA A 94 22.89 -20.00 10.78
N ALA A 95 23.97 -20.53 10.19
CA ALA A 95 24.86 -21.47 10.88
C ALA A 95 25.59 -20.88 12.12
N ARG A 96 25.58 -19.55 12.27
CA ARG A 96 26.16 -18.86 13.45
C ARG A 96 25.14 -18.59 14.56
N GLU A 97 23.85 -18.83 14.26
CA GLU A 97 22.78 -18.58 15.24
C GLU A 97 22.68 -19.74 16.25
N THR A 98 22.40 -19.37 17.48
CA THR A 98 22.09 -20.32 18.57
C THR A 98 20.64 -20.12 19.02
N PRO A 99 20.01 -21.10 19.70
CA PRO A 99 18.66 -20.91 20.24
C PRO A 99 18.54 -19.63 21.10
N ALA A 100 19.57 -19.32 21.89
CA ALA A 100 19.59 -18.11 22.73
C ALA A 100 19.64 -16.82 21.90
N THR A 101 20.39 -16.78 20.78
CA THR A 101 20.42 -15.60 19.90
C THR A 101 19.12 -15.44 19.13
N VAL A 102 18.49 -16.54 18.72
CA VAL A 102 17.16 -16.54 18.08
C VAL A 102 16.10 -16.00 19.04
N LEU A 103 16.09 -16.46 20.31
CA LEU A 103 15.14 -15.97 21.31
C LEU A 103 15.30 -14.47 21.55
N ARG A 104 16.53 -14.00 21.79
CA ARG A 104 16.79 -12.56 21.98
C ARG A 104 16.37 -11.70 20.78
N ARG A 105 16.52 -12.22 19.56
CA ARG A 105 16.03 -11.54 18.36
C ARG A 105 14.50 -11.51 18.32
N TYR A 106 13.85 -12.61 18.56
CA TYR A 106 12.38 -12.71 18.63
C TYR A 106 11.79 -11.69 19.62
N GLU A 107 12.40 -11.51 20.79
CA GLU A 107 11.94 -10.55 21.81
C GLU A 107 12.02 -9.07 21.36
N ARG A 108 12.91 -8.76 20.41
CA ARG A 108 13.21 -7.37 20.00
C ARG A 108 12.71 -7.02 18.60
N ASP A 109 12.56 -8.00 17.74
CA ASP A 109 12.23 -7.78 16.34
C ASP A 109 10.72 -7.61 16.15
N ARG A 110 10.35 -6.38 15.76
CA ARG A 110 8.95 -6.00 15.53
C ARG A 110 8.26 -6.76 14.40
N PHE A 111 9.02 -7.40 13.51
CA PHE A 111 8.46 -8.16 12.39
C PHE A 111 7.98 -9.56 12.78
N VAL A 112 8.51 -10.13 13.87
CA VAL A 112 8.26 -11.53 14.23
C VAL A 112 7.49 -11.69 15.54
N ARG A 113 7.31 -10.62 16.30
CA ARG A 113 6.54 -10.66 17.56
C ARG A 113 5.04 -10.77 17.26
N PRO A 114 4.24 -11.38 18.13
CA PRO A 114 2.79 -11.42 17.98
C PRO A 114 2.19 -10.00 17.87
N GLY A 115 1.14 -9.85 17.09
CA GLY A 115 0.35 -8.62 17.03
C GLY A 115 -0.45 -8.40 18.32
N GLY A 116 -0.84 -7.13 18.59
CA GLY A 116 -1.58 -6.76 19.80
C GLY A 116 -3.07 -7.11 19.78
N THR A 117 -3.66 -7.35 18.60
CA THR A 117 -5.09 -7.65 18.46
C THR A 117 -5.42 -9.04 18.95
N PRO A 118 -6.38 -9.21 19.92
CA PRO A 118 -6.85 -10.51 20.34
C PRO A 118 -7.42 -11.30 19.15
N TRP A 119 -6.99 -12.56 19.00
CA TRP A 119 -7.36 -13.38 17.84
C TRP A 119 -8.86 -13.47 17.60
N ARG A 120 -9.67 -13.66 18.68
CA ARG A 120 -11.13 -13.74 18.56
C ARG A 120 -11.77 -12.43 18.07
N SER A 121 -11.24 -11.28 18.48
CA SER A 121 -11.74 -9.98 18.03
C SER A 121 -11.42 -9.75 16.55
N GLY A 122 -10.19 -10.08 16.12
CA GLY A 122 -9.82 -10.05 14.71
C GLY A 122 -10.73 -10.92 13.84
N ARG A 123 -10.98 -12.18 14.28
CA ARG A 123 -11.89 -13.08 13.56
C ARG A 123 -13.31 -12.55 13.45
N ARG A 124 -13.88 -11.96 14.51
CA ARG A 124 -15.22 -11.35 14.43
C ARG A 124 -15.28 -10.21 13.41
N ALA A 125 -14.23 -9.37 13.36
CA ALA A 125 -14.16 -8.30 12.36
C ALA A 125 -14.06 -8.86 10.93
N GLU A 126 -13.25 -9.88 10.72
CA GLU A 126 -13.13 -10.56 9.42
C GLU A 126 -14.45 -11.24 9.01
N ASP A 127 -15.11 -11.95 9.92
CA ASP A 127 -16.38 -12.65 9.66
C ASP A 127 -17.51 -11.66 9.33
N ALA A 128 -17.54 -10.48 9.95
CA ALA A 128 -18.50 -9.42 9.63
C ALA A 128 -18.27 -8.89 8.20
N LEU A 129 -17.02 -8.64 7.81
CA LEU A 129 -16.69 -8.22 6.44
C LEU A 129 -17.04 -9.31 5.42
N LEU A 130 -16.63 -10.55 5.67
CA LEU A 130 -16.93 -11.68 4.77
C LEU A 130 -18.42 -11.94 4.61
N GLY A 131 -19.20 -11.79 5.69
CA GLY A 131 -20.64 -12.04 5.70
C GLY A 131 -21.49 -11.05 4.89
N CYS A 132 -20.94 -9.86 4.60
CA CYS A 132 -21.62 -8.83 3.81
C CYS A 132 -21.24 -8.84 2.32
N LEU A 133 -20.34 -9.73 1.90
CA LEU A 133 -19.95 -9.82 0.50
C LEU A 133 -21.13 -10.25 -0.40
N SER A 134 -21.20 -9.63 -1.58
CA SER A 134 -22.09 -10.10 -2.65
C SER A 134 -21.77 -11.56 -3.02
N PRO A 135 -22.77 -12.40 -3.32
CA PRO A 135 -22.56 -13.78 -3.81
C PRO A 135 -21.71 -13.86 -5.08
N GLU A 136 -21.59 -12.76 -5.83
CA GLU A 136 -20.76 -12.64 -7.02
C GLU A 136 -19.28 -12.40 -6.71
N THR A 137 -18.94 -12.12 -5.45
CA THR A 137 -17.57 -11.87 -5.02
C THR A 137 -16.92 -13.17 -4.57
N GLU A 138 -15.89 -13.59 -5.29
CA GLU A 138 -15.12 -14.77 -4.91
C GLU A 138 -14.06 -14.40 -3.86
N VAL A 139 -14.05 -15.14 -2.76
CA VAL A 139 -13.02 -15.02 -1.73
C VAL A 139 -11.87 -15.95 -2.07
N VAL A 140 -10.66 -15.39 -2.21
CA VAL A 140 -9.46 -16.13 -2.58
C VAL A 140 -8.46 -16.21 -1.42
N ALA A 141 -7.84 -17.37 -1.26
CA ALA A 141 -6.74 -17.57 -0.32
C ALA A 141 -5.42 -17.15 -1.00
N LEU A 142 -4.94 -15.95 -0.69
CA LEU A 142 -3.70 -15.43 -1.24
C LEU A 142 -2.46 -16.08 -0.61
N ALA A 143 -1.41 -16.25 -1.42
CA ALA A 143 -0.10 -16.59 -0.88
C ALA A 143 0.44 -15.43 0.00
N PRO A 144 1.22 -15.71 1.05
CA PRO A 144 1.83 -14.66 1.87
C PRO A 144 2.94 -13.89 1.13
N LEU A 145 3.29 -14.31 -0.07
CA LEU A 145 4.33 -13.76 -0.92
C LEU A 145 3.75 -13.32 -2.26
N VAL A 146 4.36 -12.28 -2.82
CA VAL A 146 4.10 -11.80 -4.18
C VAL A 146 5.43 -11.75 -4.95
N PRO A 147 5.42 -11.71 -6.29
CA PRO A 147 6.63 -11.52 -7.07
C PRO A 147 7.41 -10.28 -6.64
N LEU A 148 8.75 -10.36 -6.64
CA LEU A 148 9.62 -9.23 -6.35
C LEU A 148 9.27 -8.03 -7.24
N GLY A 149 9.14 -6.87 -6.63
CA GLY A 149 8.80 -5.62 -7.32
C GLY A 149 7.30 -5.38 -7.50
N THR A 150 6.42 -6.27 -7.04
CA THR A 150 4.96 -6.08 -7.14
C THR A 150 4.52 -4.74 -6.53
N HIS A 151 4.97 -4.45 -5.30
CA HIS A 151 4.55 -3.23 -4.60
C HIS A 151 5.15 -1.96 -5.23
N SER A 152 6.38 -2.02 -5.73
CA SER A 152 7.02 -0.87 -6.38
C SER A 152 6.50 -0.62 -7.79
N ALA A 153 6.19 -1.66 -8.55
CA ALA A 153 5.70 -1.53 -9.92
C ALA A 153 4.24 -1.07 -9.99
N LEU A 154 3.37 -1.53 -9.07
CA LEU A 154 1.95 -1.20 -9.07
C LEU A 154 1.66 0.03 -8.20
N ALA A 155 2.02 -0.02 -6.92
CA ALA A 155 1.64 1.00 -5.94
C ALA A 155 2.75 2.04 -5.68
N THR A 156 3.83 2.03 -6.45
CA THR A 156 4.99 2.94 -6.31
C THR A 156 5.58 2.98 -4.90
N VAL A 157 5.48 1.88 -4.16
CA VAL A 157 6.02 1.75 -2.80
C VAL A 157 7.53 1.48 -2.87
N SER A 158 8.31 2.23 -2.10
CA SER A 158 9.75 2.00 -1.99
C SER A 158 10.05 0.62 -1.40
N GLN A 159 11.05 -0.08 -1.96
CA GLN A 159 11.53 -1.37 -1.45
C GLN A 159 12.01 -1.32 0.00
N HIS A 160 12.39 -0.15 0.53
CA HIS A 160 12.71 0.03 1.95
C HIS A 160 11.50 -0.16 2.88
N LYS A 161 10.29 -0.10 2.36
CA LYS A 161 9.03 -0.31 3.10
C LYS A 161 8.48 -1.73 2.98
N VAL A 162 9.15 -2.59 2.21
CA VAL A 162 8.73 -3.96 1.91
C VAL A 162 9.73 -4.96 2.52
N VAL A 163 9.23 -6.08 3.03
CA VAL A 163 10.09 -7.18 3.49
C VAL A 163 10.35 -8.11 2.31
N THR A 164 11.58 -8.10 1.81
CA THR A 164 11.98 -8.91 0.66
C THR A 164 12.35 -10.33 1.10
N ALA A 165 11.93 -11.33 0.33
CA ALA A 165 12.35 -12.71 0.46
C ALA A 165 13.40 -13.06 -0.62
N ILE A 166 14.25 -14.06 -0.33
CA ILE A 166 15.43 -14.37 -1.17
C ILE A 166 15.04 -14.95 -2.53
N ARG A 167 13.87 -15.59 -2.67
CA ARG A 167 13.47 -16.34 -3.86
C ARG A 167 12.75 -15.49 -4.92
N ALA A 168 13.28 -14.32 -5.24
CA ALA A 168 12.69 -13.37 -6.18
C ALA A 168 11.22 -13.06 -5.86
N CYS A 169 10.90 -12.95 -4.58
CA CYS A 169 9.59 -12.57 -4.07
C CYS A 169 9.73 -11.64 -2.87
N GLU A 170 8.63 -11.01 -2.52
CA GLU A 170 8.50 -10.13 -1.36
C GLU A 170 7.28 -10.53 -0.53
N VAL A 171 7.32 -10.24 0.76
CA VAL A 171 6.19 -10.48 1.64
C VAL A 171 5.08 -9.50 1.29
N ALA A 172 3.86 -9.98 1.21
CA ALA A 172 2.70 -9.13 0.91
C ALA A 172 2.60 -7.99 1.93
N ALA A 173 2.65 -6.76 1.44
CA ALA A 173 2.48 -5.54 2.22
C ALA A 173 1.06 -4.98 2.09
N ASP A 174 0.32 -5.43 1.06
CA ASP A 174 -1.08 -5.08 0.81
C ASP A 174 -1.72 -6.17 -0.07
N PRO A 175 -2.88 -6.75 0.34
CA PRO A 175 -3.56 -7.77 -0.44
C PRO A 175 -4.13 -7.24 -1.75
N THR A 176 -4.40 -5.93 -1.89
CA THR A 176 -4.93 -5.35 -3.13
C THR A 176 -3.99 -5.54 -4.32
N ASN A 177 -2.66 -5.54 -4.10
CA ASN A 177 -1.68 -5.79 -5.16
C ASN A 177 -1.75 -7.23 -5.66
N ALA A 178 -1.84 -8.22 -4.76
CA ALA A 178 -1.98 -9.62 -5.13
C ALA A 178 -3.33 -9.90 -5.80
N LEU A 179 -4.41 -9.29 -5.30
CA LEU A 179 -5.73 -9.37 -5.94
C LEU A 179 -5.74 -8.73 -7.32
N ALA A 180 -5.00 -7.64 -7.55
CA ALA A 180 -4.88 -7.02 -8.87
C ALA A 180 -4.19 -7.94 -9.87
N LEU A 181 -3.13 -8.67 -9.45
CA LEU A 181 -2.47 -9.68 -10.28
C LEU A 181 -3.43 -10.82 -10.64
N GLU A 182 -4.15 -11.36 -9.67
CA GLU A 182 -5.13 -12.44 -9.89
C GLU A 182 -6.28 -11.95 -10.78
N ALA A 183 -6.79 -10.74 -10.55
CA ALA A 183 -7.82 -10.14 -11.39
C ALA A 183 -7.34 -9.98 -12.83
N ALA A 184 -6.11 -9.53 -13.06
CA ALA A 184 -5.53 -9.42 -14.39
C ALA A 184 -5.44 -10.79 -15.10
N VAL A 185 -5.01 -11.84 -14.38
CA VAL A 185 -4.97 -13.21 -14.92
C VAL A 185 -6.37 -13.68 -15.34
N ARG A 186 -7.38 -13.45 -14.50
CA ARG A 186 -8.77 -13.83 -14.81
C ARG A 186 -9.35 -13.03 -15.98
N ARG A 187 -9.07 -11.71 -16.01
CA ARG A 187 -9.47 -10.83 -17.11
C ARG A 187 -8.82 -11.24 -18.45
N ALA A 188 -7.55 -11.65 -18.42
CA ALA A 188 -6.88 -12.15 -19.62
C ALA A 188 -7.55 -13.42 -20.21
N ARG A 189 -8.08 -14.28 -19.34
CA ARG A 189 -8.76 -15.53 -19.73
C ARG A 189 -10.20 -15.31 -20.18
N ALA A 190 -10.91 -14.40 -19.50
CA ALA A 190 -12.32 -14.10 -19.79
C ALA A 190 -12.48 -12.58 -19.94
N ARG A 191 -12.37 -12.09 -21.18
CA ARG A 191 -12.43 -10.64 -21.50
C ARG A 191 -13.80 -10.00 -21.29
N SER A 192 -14.85 -10.80 -21.18
CA SER A 192 -16.21 -10.35 -20.86
C SER A 192 -16.51 -10.47 -19.37
N GLY A 193 -17.43 -9.64 -18.89
CA GLY A 193 -17.89 -9.66 -17.50
C GLY A 193 -17.02 -8.83 -16.55
N VAL A 194 -17.40 -8.88 -15.29
CA VAL A 194 -16.72 -8.19 -14.17
C VAL A 194 -16.13 -9.26 -13.25
N VAL A 195 -14.89 -9.08 -12.84
CA VAL A 195 -14.20 -9.94 -11.85
C VAL A 195 -14.26 -9.23 -10.51
N ARG A 196 -14.84 -9.89 -9.51
CA ARG A 196 -14.93 -9.43 -8.13
C ARG A 196 -14.19 -10.41 -7.24
N LEU A 197 -13.16 -9.94 -6.55
CA LEU A 197 -12.36 -10.77 -5.65
C LEU A 197 -12.25 -10.11 -4.29
N ALA A 198 -12.21 -10.94 -3.24
CA ALA A 198 -11.90 -10.52 -1.89
C ALA A 198 -10.88 -11.44 -1.26
N ALA A 199 -10.12 -10.94 -0.30
CA ALA A 199 -9.19 -11.72 0.50
C ALA A 199 -9.03 -11.15 1.90
N VAL A 200 -8.77 -12.05 2.86
CA VAL A 200 -8.23 -11.70 4.19
C VAL A 200 -6.77 -12.11 4.20
N GLN A 201 -5.89 -11.20 4.58
CA GLN A 201 -4.46 -11.49 4.63
C GLN A 201 -3.77 -10.75 5.76
N ARG A 202 -2.90 -11.45 6.49
CA ARG A 202 -1.95 -10.77 7.36
C ARG A 202 -0.76 -10.30 6.56
N VAL A 203 -0.49 -9.01 6.61
CA VAL A 203 0.57 -8.34 5.83
C VAL A 203 1.70 -7.87 6.73
N VAL A 204 2.86 -7.59 6.12
CA VAL A 204 4.03 -7.05 6.82
C VAL A 204 4.52 -5.79 6.10
N ARG A 205 4.71 -4.70 6.86
CA ARG A 205 5.27 -3.46 6.32
C ARG A 205 6.54 -3.06 7.07
N ALA A 206 7.61 -2.80 6.33
CA ALA A 206 8.91 -2.44 6.90
C ALA A 206 9.00 -0.97 7.33
N GLN A 207 8.07 -0.12 6.95
CA GLN A 207 8.02 1.27 7.40
C GLN A 207 7.98 1.38 8.94
N ARG A 208 8.41 2.51 9.48
CA ARG A 208 8.27 2.81 10.90
C ARG A 208 6.82 3.16 11.20
N PHE A 209 6.31 2.60 12.28
CA PHE A 209 4.99 2.90 12.81
C PHE A 209 5.12 3.62 14.17
N PRO A 210 4.09 4.37 14.60
CA PRO A 210 4.01 4.90 15.95
C PRO A 210 4.20 3.83 17.02
N ALA A 211 4.60 4.24 18.21
CA ALA A 211 4.76 3.32 19.34
C ALA A 211 3.46 2.56 19.62
N GLY A 212 3.56 1.27 19.89
CA GLY A 212 2.41 0.39 20.13
C GLY A 212 1.83 -0.27 18.87
N TRP A 213 2.23 0.13 17.68
CA TRP A 213 1.77 -0.49 16.42
C TRP A 213 2.70 -1.64 16.01
N ALA A 214 2.11 -2.76 15.58
CA ALA A 214 2.87 -3.88 15.04
C ALA A 214 3.30 -3.62 13.59
N ALA A 215 4.42 -4.22 13.18
CA ALA A 215 4.87 -4.17 11.78
C ALA A 215 4.06 -5.11 10.86
N HIS A 216 3.22 -5.96 11.44
CA HIS A 216 2.31 -6.83 10.72
C HIS A 216 0.90 -6.73 11.32
N PHE A 217 -0.10 -6.78 10.46
CA PHE A 217 -1.51 -6.62 10.83
C PHE A 217 -2.42 -7.30 9.81
N GLY A 218 -3.67 -7.53 10.21
CA GLY A 218 -4.69 -8.07 9.33
C GLY A 218 -5.27 -7.01 8.42
N LEU A 219 -5.42 -7.36 7.14
CA LEU A 219 -6.17 -6.59 6.15
C LEU A 219 -7.20 -7.49 5.47
N PHE A 220 -8.39 -6.94 5.27
CA PHE A 220 -9.36 -7.43 4.32
C PHE A 220 -9.30 -6.52 3.09
N ALA A 221 -9.37 -7.11 1.89
CA ALA A 221 -9.36 -6.33 0.66
C ALA A 221 -10.39 -6.84 -0.33
N THR A 222 -10.89 -5.92 -1.14
CA THR A 222 -11.74 -6.22 -2.30
C THR A 222 -11.19 -5.55 -3.54
N VAL A 223 -11.37 -6.20 -4.70
CA VAL A 223 -11.12 -5.61 -6.00
C VAL A 223 -12.27 -5.90 -6.95
N THR A 224 -12.61 -4.91 -7.78
CA THR A 224 -13.55 -5.06 -8.89
C THR A 224 -12.84 -4.67 -10.17
N ALA A 225 -12.67 -5.63 -11.08
CA ALA A 225 -12.01 -5.45 -12.37
C ALA A 225 -12.98 -5.68 -13.53
N GLY A 226 -12.89 -4.85 -14.57
CA GLY A 226 -13.72 -4.98 -15.75
C GLY A 226 -13.25 -4.07 -16.88
N ARG A 227 -14.08 -3.90 -17.90
CA ARG A 227 -13.79 -2.99 -19.00
C ARG A 227 -14.60 -1.71 -18.88
N ASP A 228 -14.05 -0.65 -19.43
CA ASP A 228 -14.76 0.60 -19.70
C ASP A 228 -16.07 0.31 -20.48
N GLN A 229 -17.17 0.74 -19.93
CA GLN A 229 -18.52 0.59 -20.51
C GLN A 229 -19.03 1.91 -21.12
N GLY A 230 -18.15 2.92 -21.19
CA GLY A 230 -18.50 4.27 -21.61
C GLY A 230 -19.26 5.06 -20.54
N SER A 231 -19.15 6.38 -20.61
CA SER A 231 -19.85 7.32 -19.72
C SER A 231 -19.68 7.03 -18.21
N LEU A 232 -18.52 6.50 -17.82
CA LEU A 232 -18.18 6.17 -16.42
C LEU A 232 -19.09 5.12 -15.76
N ARG A 233 -19.81 4.31 -16.57
CA ARG A 233 -20.79 3.34 -16.02
C ARG A 233 -20.13 2.27 -15.16
N PHE A 234 -18.95 1.78 -15.58
CA PHE A 234 -18.21 0.82 -14.78
C PHE A 234 -17.80 1.43 -13.44
N GLU A 235 -17.24 2.63 -13.47
CA GLU A 235 -16.73 3.32 -12.29
C GLU A 235 -17.85 3.60 -11.29
N GLN A 236 -18.98 4.11 -11.74
CA GLN A 236 -20.13 4.39 -10.89
C GLN A 236 -20.72 3.12 -10.27
N ALA A 237 -20.89 2.07 -11.06
CA ALA A 237 -21.44 0.80 -10.58
C ALA A 237 -20.49 0.12 -9.56
N ALA A 238 -19.19 0.03 -9.89
CA ALA A 238 -18.21 -0.62 -9.03
C ALA A 238 -18.01 0.14 -7.70
N LEU A 239 -17.97 1.48 -7.73
CA LEU A 239 -17.80 2.27 -6.53
C LEU A 239 -19.05 2.20 -5.64
N GLY A 240 -20.23 2.32 -6.22
CA GLY A 240 -21.49 2.19 -5.48
C GLY A 240 -21.62 0.83 -4.80
N GLU A 241 -21.25 -0.25 -5.50
CA GLU A 241 -21.25 -1.60 -4.94
C GLU A 241 -20.24 -1.75 -3.78
N GLN A 242 -18.99 -1.32 -3.97
CA GLN A 242 -17.97 -1.45 -2.93
C GLN A 242 -18.23 -0.56 -1.71
N LEU A 243 -18.74 0.64 -1.90
CA LEU A 243 -19.07 1.52 -0.76
C LEU A 243 -20.35 1.09 -0.05
N GLY A 244 -21.36 0.61 -0.77
CA GLY A 244 -22.52 -0.02 -0.16
C GLY A 244 -22.15 -1.22 0.71
N PHE A 245 -21.28 -2.10 0.18
CA PHE A 245 -20.67 -3.17 0.96
C PHE A 245 -19.94 -2.64 2.21
N ALA A 246 -19.10 -1.61 2.05
CA ALA A 246 -18.31 -1.06 3.15
C ALA A 246 -19.19 -0.57 4.30
N VAL A 247 -20.25 0.18 3.99
CA VAL A 247 -21.18 0.70 4.99
C VAL A 247 -21.90 -0.45 5.71
N ALA A 248 -22.47 -1.40 4.98
CA ALA A 248 -23.13 -2.56 5.56
C ALA A 248 -22.19 -3.40 6.44
N ALA A 249 -20.97 -3.65 5.97
CA ALA A 249 -20.00 -4.46 6.69
C ALA A 249 -19.49 -3.80 7.98
N LEU A 250 -19.29 -2.47 7.99
CA LEU A 250 -18.92 -1.75 9.20
C LEU A 250 -20.05 -1.73 10.23
N HIS A 251 -21.30 -1.55 9.79
CA HIS A 251 -22.47 -1.66 10.69
C HIS A 251 -22.61 -3.09 11.25
N ALA A 252 -22.44 -4.12 10.42
CA ALA A 252 -22.46 -5.51 10.86
C ALA A 252 -21.32 -5.82 11.86
N ALA A 253 -20.18 -5.14 11.75
CA ALA A 253 -19.09 -5.24 12.70
C ALA A 253 -19.35 -4.47 14.02
N GLY A 254 -20.42 -3.67 14.11
CA GLY A 254 -20.77 -2.90 15.30
C GLY A 254 -20.37 -1.42 15.27
N VAL A 255 -19.93 -0.89 14.15
CA VAL A 255 -19.69 0.55 13.97
C VAL A 255 -21.03 1.26 13.86
N ARG A 256 -21.32 2.20 14.77
CA ARG A 256 -22.63 2.89 14.82
C ARG A 256 -22.77 3.98 13.76
N ARG A 257 -21.70 4.72 13.48
CA ARG A 257 -21.70 5.82 12.50
C ARG A 257 -20.56 5.63 11.53
N VAL A 258 -20.89 5.52 10.24
CA VAL A 258 -19.92 5.36 9.15
C VAL A 258 -19.87 6.64 8.34
N GLN A 259 -18.65 7.10 8.03
CA GLN A 259 -18.41 8.21 7.12
C GLN A 259 -17.64 7.72 5.91
N VAL A 260 -18.09 8.14 4.73
CA VAL A 260 -17.37 7.94 3.46
C VAL A 260 -16.85 9.30 3.00
N ALA A 261 -15.53 9.43 2.97
CA ALA A 261 -14.86 10.64 2.49
C ALA A 261 -14.36 10.40 1.06
N LEU A 262 -14.98 11.07 0.09
CA LEU A 262 -14.67 10.97 -1.32
C LEU A 262 -13.68 12.07 -1.72
N THR A 263 -12.60 11.70 -2.43
CA THR A 263 -11.59 12.63 -2.94
C THR A 263 -11.56 12.55 -4.46
N PRO A 264 -12.27 13.42 -5.18
CA PRO A 264 -12.15 13.53 -6.63
C PRO A 264 -10.77 14.01 -7.04
N LEU A 265 -10.19 13.37 -8.07
CA LEU A 265 -8.87 13.72 -8.60
C LEU A 265 -8.95 14.33 -10.01
N SER A 266 -10.15 14.40 -10.57
CA SER A 266 -10.45 14.92 -11.92
C SER A 266 -11.93 15.24 -12.07
N ASP A 267 -12.31 15.92 -13.16
CA ASP A 267 -13.72 16.15 -13.51
C ASP A 267 -14.53 14.86 -13.65
N ALA A 268 -13.91 13.80 -14.14
CA ALA A 268 -14.54 12.47 -14.15
C ALA A 268 -14.79 11.97 -12.71
N GLY A 269 -13.83 12.19 -11.82
CA GLY A 269 -13.95 11.86 -10.39
C GLY A 269 -15.07 12.62 -9.69
N GLN A 270 -15.27 13.92 -10.02
CA GLN A 270 -16.38 14.70 -9.48
C GLN A 270 -17.75 14.11 -9.88
N ARG A 271 -17.88 13.70 -11.16
CA ARG A 271 -19.11 13.07 -11.65
C ARG A 271 -19.37 11.72 -11.01
N ILE A 272 -18.29 10.93 -10.80
CA ILE A 272 -18.39 9.64 -10.09
C ILE A 272 -18.81 9.89 -8.63
N ALA A 273 -18.17 10.84 -7.94
CA ALA A 273 -18.50 11.17 -6.55
C ALA A 273 -19.96 11.60 -6.36
N ALA A 274 -20.46 12.48 -7.24
CA ALA A 274 -21.85 12.93 -7.19
C ALA A 274 -22.85 11.78 -7.35
N ALA A 275 -22.67 10.93 -8.37
CA ALA A 275 -23.54 9.78 -8.60
C ALA A 275 -23.48 8.75 -7.46
N THR A 276 -22.29 8.57 -6.87
CA THR A 276 -22.10 7.65 -5.74
C THR A 276 -22.75 8.18 -4.47
N ALA A 277 -22.61 9.48 -4.18
CA ALA A 277 -23.27 10.11 -3.04
C ALA A 277 -24.80 9.97 -3.12
N GLU A 278 -25.38 10.19 -4.30
CA GLU A 278 -26.81 10.01 -4.55
C GLU A 278 -27.24 8.53 -4.35
N ALA A 279 -26.46 7.59 -4.88
CA ALA A 279 -26.75 6.15 -4.73
C ALA A 279 -26.68 5.69 -3.26
N LEU A 280 -25.69 6.14 -2.50
CA LEU A 280 -25.53 5.80 -1.08
C LEU A 280 -26.62 6.45 -0.21
N ALA A 281 -27.02 7.68 -0.52
CA ALA A 281 -28.12 8.34 0.18
C ALA A 281 -29.48 7.64 -0.02
N ALA A 282 -29.66 6.95 -1.15
CA ALA A 282 -30.82 6.11 -1.42
C ALA A 282 -30.70 4.68 -0.88
N GLY A 283 -29.56 4.31 -0.33
CA GLY A 283 -29.26 2.98 0.21
C GLY A 283 -29.99 2.69 1.53
N ALA A 284 -30.00 1.41 1.93
CA ALA A 284 -30.68 0.94 3.14
C ALA A 284 -29.93 1.31 4.44
N GLU A 285 -28.61 1.45 4.36
CA GLU A 285 -27.75 1.72 5.52
C GLU A 285 -27.27 3.17 5.52
N PRO A 286 -27.39 3.89 6.65
CA PRO A 286 -27.00 5.30 6.70
C PRO A 286 -25.47 5.46 6.74
N ALA A 287 -24.98 6.45 5.99
CA ALA A 287 -23.58 6.88 6.03
C ALA A 287 -23.47 8.39 5.85
N ASP A 288 -22.54 9.01 6.57
CA ASP A 288 -22.18 10.42 6.37
C ASP A 288 -21.25 10.52 5.16
N ILE A 289 -21.67 11.18 4.08
CA ILE A 289 -20.87 11.31 2.85
C ILE A 289 -20.29 12.72 2.80
N VAL A 290 -18.97 12.83 2.71
CA VAL A 290 -18.26 14.10 2.63
C VAL A 290 -17.30 14.11 1.43
N ILE A 291 -17.05 15.29 0.89
CA ILE A 291 -15.98 15.51 -0.08
C ILE A 291 -14.73 15.94 0.69
N ASP A 292 -13.62 15.23 0.50
CA ASP A 292 -12.32 15.52 1.14
C ASP A 292 -11.34 16.01 0.06
N ASP A 293 -11.39 17.29 -0.23
CA ASP A 293 -10.48 17.95 -1.19
C ASP A 293 -9.08 18.15 -0.60
N ASP A 294 -8.96 18.13 0.74
CA ASP A 294 -7.72 18.38 1.48
C ASP A 294 -6.84 17.13 1.63
N ARG A 295 -7.32 15.96 1.22
CA ARG A 295 -6.53 14.72 1.27
C ARG A 295 -5.22 14.87 0.49
N VAL A 296 -4.08 14.75 1.19
CA VAL A 296 -2.73 14.81 0.60
C VAL A 296 -2.16 13.41 0.33
N GLY A 297 -2.40 12.48 1.26
CA GLY A 297 -1.78 11.15 1.23
C GLY A 297 -2.47 10.16 0.27
N GLY A 298 -1.67 9.26 -0.34
CA GLY A 298 -2.17 8.14 -1.14
C GLY A 298 -2.76 8.51 -2.49
N ARG A 299 -2.42 9.70 -3.05
CA ARG A 299 -2.97 10.15 -4.35
C ARG A 299 -2.19 9.64 -5.56
N GLY A 300 -0.97 9.16 -5.37
CA GLY A 300 0.01 8.99 -6.45
C GLY A 300 -0.33 7.89 -7.48
N TYR A 301 -1.03 6.86 -7.09
CA TYR A 301 -1.41 5.74 -7.96
C TYR A 301 -2.92 5.67 -8.25
N TYR A 302 -3.75 6.47 -7.59
CA TYR A 302 -5.18 6.52 -7.88
C TYR A 302 -5.49 7.34 -9.13
N ARG A 303 -6.56 6.95 -9.82
CA ARG A 303 -7.12 7.60 -11.01
C ARG A 303 -8.54 8.04 -10.72
N HIS A 304 -8.94 9.17 -11.26
CA HIS A 304 -10.29 9.75 -11.15
C HIS A 304 -10.74 10.06 -9.73
N LEU A 305 -10.77 9.08 -8.82
CA LEU A 305 -11.28 9.22 -7.47
C LEU A 305 -10.60 8.22 -6.54
N CYS A 306 -10.33 8.66 -5.32
CA CYS A 306 -10.04 7.80 -4.17
C CYS A 306 -10.96 8.18 -2.99
N PHE A 307 -11.01 7.32 -1.99
CA PHE A 307 -11.91 7.51 -0.85
C PHE A 307 -11.32 6.91 0.43
N LYS A 308 -11.90 7.34 1.56
CA LYS A 308 -11.69 6.71 2.87
C LYS A 308 -13.03 6.28 3.43
N VAL A 309 -13.02 5.21 4.21
CA VAL A 309 -14.16 4.75 5.01
C VAL A 309 -13.76 4.83 6.47
N ASN A 310 -14.47 5.68 7.21
CA ASN A 310 -14.16 6.02 8.58
C ASN A 310 -15.27 5.54 9.53
N ALA A 311 -14.88 5.12 10.72
CA ALA A 311 -15.79 5.01 11.86
C ALA A 311 -15.78 6.34 12.61
N LEU A 312 -16.94 6.94 12.82
CA LEU A 312 -17.08 8.11 13.69
C LEU A 312 -17.28 7.64 15.14
N VAL A 313 -16.32 7.96 15.99
CA VAL A 313 -16.29 7.53 17.40
C VAL A 313 -16.67 8.70 18.29
N ASP A 314 -17.70 8.50 19.15
CA ASP A 314 -18.10 9.48 20.16
C ASP A 314 -17.13 9.44 21.35
N GLY A 315 -16.49 10.55 21.65
CA GLY A 315 -15.61 10.70 22.82
C GLY A 315 -14.12 10.85 22.49
N PRO A 316 -13.28 11.17 23.49
CA PRO A 316 -11.86 11.43 23.28
C PRO A 316 -11.13 10.12 22.93
N VAL A 317 -10.81 9.90 21.67
CA VAL A 317 -9.84 8.90 21.23
C VAL A 317 -8.49 9.62 21.13
N ASN A 318 -7.50 9.15 21.87
CA ASN A 318 -6.14 9.73 21.91
C ASN A 318 -6.05 11.23 22.32
N GLY A 319 -6.98 11.73 23.14
CA GLY A 319 -6.90 13.07 23.71
C GLY A 319 -7.48 14.20 22.86
N THR A 320 -8.19 13.89 21.78
CA THR A 320 -8.97 14.87 21.00
C THR A 320 -10.43 14.90 21.42
N VAL A 321 -11.00 16.09 21.54
CA VAL A 321 -12.39 16.34 21.95
C VAL A 321 -13.25 16.43 20.68
N ASP A 322 -14.39 15.75 20.68
CA ASP A 322 -15.43 15.67 19.65
C ASP A 322 -15.15 14.82 18.39
N GLY A 323 -15.88 13.70 18.28
CA GLY A 323 -16.21 13.01 17.04
C GLY A 323 -15.03 12.71 16.12
N THR A 324 -14.01 11.96 16.58
CA THR A 324 -12.84 11.65 15.75
C THR A 324 -13.22 10.63 14.68
N ALA A 325 -12.91 10.93 13.42
CA ALA A 325 -13.03 9.99 12.32
C ALA A 325 -11.83 9.03 12.32
N GLU A 326 -12.06 7.78 12.68
CA GLU A 326 -11.04 6.71 12.63
C GLU A 326 -11.08 6.00 11.28
N GLU A 327 -10.01 6.13 10.49
CA GLU A 327 -9.91 5.50 9.19
C GLU A 327 -9.83 3.98 9.32
N ILE A 328 -10.83 3.27 8.79
CA ILE A 328 -10.90 1.81 8.77
C ILE A 328 -10.44 1.26 7.43
N GLY A 329 -10.78 1.94 6.35
CA GLY A 329 -10.47 1.53 5.00
C GLY A 329 -10.20 2.69 4.07
N ASP A 330 -9.51 2.35 2.99
CA ASP A 330 -9.10 3.27 1.95
C ASP A 330 -9.16 2.56 0.60
N GLY A 331 -9.47 3.28 -0.46
CA GLY A 331 -9.59 2.70 -1.78
C GLY A 331 -9.67 3.74 -2.88
N GLY A 332 -9.79 3.24 -4.12
CA GLY A 332 -9.94 4.08 -5.29
C GLY A 332 -9.67 3.35 -6.60
N PHE A 333 -9.87 4.05 -7.70
CA PHE A 333 -9.57 3.52 -9.02
C PHE A 333 -8.07 3.53 -9.29
N THR A 334 -7.58 2.48 -9.91
CA THR A 334 -6.20 2.37 -10.38
C THR A 334 -6.16 1.92 -11.83
N ASP A 335 -5.02 2.11 -12.50
CA ASP A 335 -4.78 1.61 -13.85
C ASP A 335 -3.94 0.32 -13.87
N TRP A 336 -3.84 -0.38 -12.73
CA TRP A 336 -2.96 -1.55 -12.61
C TRP A 336 -3.33 -2.67 -13.60
N THR A 337 -4.61 -3.02 -13.74
CA THR A 337 -5.02 -4.02 -14.74
C THR A 337 -4.79 -3.55 -16.17
N ALA A 338 -4.94 -2.25 -16.45
CA ALA A 338 -4.63 -1.68 -17.75
C ALA A 338 -3.13 -1.81 -18.08
N GLN A 339 -2.26 -1.55 -17.11
CA GLN A 339 -0.81 -1.72 -17.24
C GLN A 339 -0.42 -3.20 -17.37
N LEU A 340 -0.94 -4.07 -16.48
CA LEU A 340 -0.63 -5.50 -16.47
C LEU A 340 -1.05 -6.21 -17.78
N LEU A 341 -2.14 -5.77 -18.40
CA LEU A 341 -2.68 -6.37 -19.61
C LEU A 341 -2.36 -5.59 -20.89
N ALA A 342 -1.66 -4.47 -20.78
CA ALA A 342 -1.39 -3.54 -21.87
C ALA A 342 -2.69 -3.16 -22.63
N ASP A 343 -3.82 -3.00 -21.92
CA ASP A 343 -5.12 -2.67 -22.49
C ASP A 343 -5.72 -1.46 -21.73
N GLY A 344 -5.68 -0.28 -22.36
CA GLY A 344 -6.18 0.98 -21.77
C GLY A 344 -7.69 1.01 -21.50
N LYS A 345 -8.46 -0.02 -21.91
CA LYS A 345 -9.88 -0.16 -21.59
C LYS A 345 -10.15 -0.95 -20.32
N GLU A 346 -9.15 -1.58 -19.72
CA GLU A 346 -9.30 -2.25 -18.44
C GLU A 346 -9.44 -1.23 -17.31
N ARG A 347 -10.25 -1.56 -16.33
CA ARG A 347 -10.57 -0.75 -15.15
C ARG A 347 -10.39 -1.61 -13.91
N LEU A 348 -9.94 -0.97 -12.83
CA LEU A 348 -9.78 -1.60 -11.53
C LEU A 348 -10.16 -0.63 -10.42
N LEU A 349 -11.05 -1.07 -9.54
CA LEU A 349 -11.31 -0.47 -8.24
C LEU A 349 -10.74 -1.37 -7.16
N ILE A 350 -9.99 -0.81 -6.24
CA ILE A 350 -9.40 -1.51 -5.10
C ILE A 350 -9.89 -0.89 -3.78
N THR A 351 -10.02 -1.71 -2.75
CA THR A 351 -10.28 -1.25 -1.38
C THR A 351 -9.60 -2.17 -0.38
N GLY A 352 -8.99 -1.58 0.65
CA GLY A 352 -8.40 -2.28 1.79
C GLY A 352 -9.00 -1.82 3.11
N TYR A 353 -9.21 -2.74 4.05
CA TYR A 353 -9.75 -2.47 5.39
C TYR A 353 -8.83 -3.07 6.44
N GLY A 354 -8.49 -2.29 7.47
CA GLY A 354 -7.70 -2.75 8.61
C GLY A 354 -8.55 -3.59 9.57
N THR A 355 -8.44 -4.93 9.50
CA THR A 355 -9.24 -5.81 10.38
C THR A 355 -8.80 -5.72 11.83
N ASP A 356 -7.50 -5.56 12.09
CA ASP A 356 -6.99 -5.34 13.46
C ASP A 356 -7.49 -4.00 14.04
N ARG A 357 -7.59 -2.94 13.20
CA ARG A 357 -8.13 -1.64 13.62
C ARG A 357 -9.64 -1.72 13.88
N LEU A 358 -10.39 -2.33 12.98
CA LEU A 358 -11.83 -2.55 13.15
C LEU A 358 -12.11 -3.34 14.43
N ALA A 359 -11.35 -4.42 14.68
CA ALA A 359 -11.45 -5.22 15.88
C ALA A 359 -11.19 -4.42 17.16
N SER A 360 -10.26 -3.46 17.14
CA SER A 360 -9.96 -2.62 18.32
C SER A 360 -11.07 -1.62 18.63
N LEU A 361 -11.80 -1.14 17.63
CA LEU A 361 -12.91 -0.20 17.81
C LEU A 361 -14.21 -0.90 18.25
N THR A 362 -14.37 -2.16 17.90
CA THR A 362 -15.60 -2.93 18.19
C THR A 362 -15.43 -3.95 19.33
N ALA A 363 -14.28 -3.94 20.02
CA ALA A 363 -14.02 -4.73 21.22
C ALA A 363 -14.62 -4.04 22.44
N GLY A 364 -15.96 -4.02 22.53
CA GLY A 364 -16.74 -3.61 23.68
C GLY A 364 -17.39 -4.80 24.36
#